data_2b8f1d920604b8677690ec6a8512e487
#
_entry.id   2b8f1d920604b8677690ec6a8512e487
#
_cell.length_a   1.000
_cell.length_b   1.000
_cell.length_c   1.000
_cell.angle_alpha   90.00
_cell.angle_beta   90.00
_cell.angle_gamma   90.00
#
_symmetry.space_group_name_H-M   'P 1'
#
loop_
_entity.id
_entity.type
_entity.pdbx_description
1 polymer ?
#
loop_
_entity_poly.entity_id
_entity_poly.type
_entity_poly.pdbx_seq_one_letter_code
_entity_poly.pdbx_strand_id
1 'polypeptide(L)'
;GFKTVPHVDQEDAQLRAANALVYALNNGIKPHLYVQRVPFLLKNDTLLTGEEPWKSLIALTREYEKEEDVLSANLFLGHCWIDAKNTSASTVVCATTKEKAEKVAKDLANKLWVTRFDYKFKIEAELPEECIDRAIAGKENRIFITDSGDNTTAGAEGDRTEILEIFLKKN
;
A
#
# COMPACT_ATOMS: atom_id res chain seq x y z
N GLY A 1 0.94 -3.04 -11.18
CA GLY A 1 0.64 -1.99 -10.20
C GLY A 1 1.88 -1.23 -9.76
N PHE A 2 1.69 -0.11 -9.09
CA PHE A 2 2.78 0.61 -8.42
C PHE A 2 3.42 -0.24 -7.32
N LYS A 3 4.73 -0.13 -7.17
CA LYS A 3 5.49 -0.81 -6.12
C LYS A 3 5.99 0.14 -5.04
N THR A 4 5.79 1.45 -5.21
CA THR A 4 6.27 2.46 -4.26
C THR A 4 5.15 3.28 -3.66
N VAL A 5 5.32 3.63 -2.40
CA VAL A 5 4.52 4.63 -1.70
C VAL A 5 5.51 5.60 -1.03
N PRO A 6 5.53 6.87 -1.37
CA PRO A 6 4.71 7.52 -2.43
C PRO A 6 5.01 6.96 -3.83
N HIS A 7 4.05 7.12 -4.75
CA HIS A 7 4.13 6.60 -6.11
C HIS A 7 5.13 7.38 -6.96
N VAL A 8 6.37 6.91 -7.00
CA VAL A 8 7.46 7.50 -7.81
C VAL A 8 7.89 6.57 -8.95
N ASP A 9 7.25 5.40 -9.09
CA ASP A 9 7.56 4.35 -10.06
C ASP A 9 6.51 4.24 -11.19
N GLN A 10 5.86 5.34 -11.56
CA GLN A 10 4.78 5.31 -12.56
C GLN A 10 5.26 4.82 -13.92
N GLU A 11 6.36 5.35 -14.42
CA GLU A 11 6.94 4.94 -15.72
C GLU A 11 7.35 3.46 -15.70
N ASP A 12 8.08 3.03 -14.66
CA ASP A 12 8.48 1.64 -14.47
C ASP A 12 7.26 0.70 -14.40
N ALA A 13 6.20 1.10 -13.69
CA ALA A 13 4.98 0.30 -13.60
C ALA A 13 4.26 0.13 -14.94
N GLN A 14 4.21 1.20 -15.75
CA GLN A 14 3.62 1.18 -17.09
C GLN A 14 4.47 0.31 -18.04
N LEU A 15 5.78 0.48 -18.02
CA LEU A 15 6.71 -0.28 -18.84
C LEU A 15 6.66 -1.78 -18.52
N ARG A 16 6.63 -2.16 -17.25
CA ARG A 16 6.48 -3.56 -16.84
C ARG A 16 5.16 -4.16 -17.33
N ALA A 17 4.06 -3.41 -17.26
CA ALA A 17 2.77 -3.89 -17.77
C ALA A 17 2.79 -4.07 -19.29
N ALA A 18 3.36 -3.12 -20.03
CA ALA A 18 3.50 -3.20 -21.47
C ALA A 18 4.39 -4.39 -21.90
N ASN A 19 5.54 -4.57 -21.24
CA ASN A 19 6.45 -5.67 -21.51
C ASN A 19 5.80 -7.03 -21.26
N ALA A 20 5.03 -7.18 -20.19
CA ALA A 20 4.31 -8.43 -19.90
C ALA A 20 3.28 -8.75 -21.01
N LEU A 21 2.56 -7.74 -21.49
CA LEU A 21 1.60 -7.90 -22.59
C LEU A 21 2.31 -8.29 -23.91
N VAL A 22 3.36 -7.55 -24.27
CA VAL A 22 4.15 -7.82 -25.50
C VAL A 22 4.77 -9.22 -25.45
N TYR A 23 5.31 -9.60 -24.30
CA TYR A 23 5.86 -10.94 -24.11
C TYR A 23 4.80 -12.03 -24.34
N ALA A 24 3.62 -11.88 -23.75
CA ALA A 24 2.53 -12.84 -23.90
C ALA A 24 2.07 -12.97 -25.37
N LEU A 25 1.93 -11.82 -26.07
CA LEU A 25 1.53 -11.81 -27.48
C LEU A 25 2.57 -12.44 -28.40
N ASN A 26 3.84 -12.08 -28.24
CA ASN A 26 4.92 -12.59 -29.08
C ASN A 26 5.15 -14.10 -28.92
N ASN A 27 4.87 -14.64 -27.75
CA ASN A 27 5.07 -16.08 -27.47
C ASN A 27 3.76 -16.88 -27.54
N GLY A 28 2.64 -16.26 -27.91
CA GLY A 28 1.33 -16.94 -27.98
C GLY A 28 0.85 -17.49 -26.62
N ILE A 29 1.30 -16.87 -25.52
CA ILE A 29 1.00 -17.30 -24.15
C ILE A 29 -0.31 -16.67 -23.69
N LYS A 30 -1.18 -17.45 -23.05
CA LYS A 30 -2.31 -16.95 -22.27
C LYS A 30 -1.93 -16.91 -20.79
N PRO A 31 -1.56 -15.74 -20.24
CA PRO A 31 -1.12 -15.66 -18.86
C PRO A 31 -2.20 -16.05 -17.86
N HIS A 32 -1.76 -16.58 -16.72
CA HIS A 32 -2.61 -16.93 -15.58
C HIS A 32 -2.42 -15.92 -14.47
N LEU A 33 -3.54 -15.35 -14.02
CA LEU A 33 -3.60 -14.44 -12.87
C LEU A 33 -4.06 -15.21 -11.64
N TYR A 34 -3.35 -15.06 -10.53
CA TYR A 34 -3.77 -15.58 -9.25
C TYR A 34 -3.78 -14.49 -8.18
N VAL A 35 -4.86 -14.46 -7.39
CA VAL A 35 -5.04 -13.51 -6.28
C VAL A 35 -5.12 -14.29 -4.99
N GLN A 36 -4.21 -14.01 -4.06
CA GLN A 36 -4.27 -14.54 -2.70
C GLN A 36 -4.63 -13.41 -1.75
N ARG A 37 -5.77 -13.53 -1.07
CA ARG A 37 -6.18 -12.58 -0.04
C ARG A 37 -5.42 -12.85 1.25
N VAL A 38 -5.08 -11.77 1.96
CA VAL A 38 -4.45 -11.81 3.29
C VAL A 38 -5.38 -11.06 4.25
N PRO A 39 -5.90 -11.70 5.31
CA PRO A 39 -7.01 -11.18 6.10
C PRO A 39 -6.55 -10.13 7.12
N PHE A 40 -5.99 -9.02 6.65
CA PHE A 40 -5.71 -7.84 7.46
C PHE A 40 -5.76 -6.56 6.62
N LEU A 41 -5.86 -5.44 7.30
CA LEU A 41 -5.76 -4.09 6.74
C LEU A 41 -4.65 -3.32 7.47
N LEU A 42 -4.00 -2.43 6.75
CA LEU A 42 -3.00 -1.52 7.30
C LEU A 42 -3.45 -0.08 7.11
N LYS A 43 -3.10 0.77 8.07
CA LYS A 43 -3.27 2.21 7.92
C LYS A 43 -2.29 2.75 6.89
N ASN A 44 -2.74 3.68 6.05
CA ASN A 44 -1.92 4.24 4.98
C ASN A 44 -0.62 4.87 5.48
N ASP A 45 -0.62 5.46 6.67
CA ASP A 45 0.55 6.10 7.28
C ASP A 45 1.69 5.13 7.61
N THR A 46 1.46 3.83 7.48
CA THR A 46 2.47 2.78 7.69
C THR A 46 3.06 2.24 6.38
N LEU A 47 2.72 2.83 5.23
CA LEU A 47 2.98 2.25 3.90
C LEU A 47 4.22 2.75 3.17
N LEU A 48 5.17 3.37 3.86
CA LEU A 48 6.41 3.84 3.23
C LEU A 48 7.25 2.67 2.71
N THR A 49 7.26 2.48 1.40
CA THR A 49 7.93 1.33 0.76
C THR A 49 9.45 1.43 0.72
N GLY A 50 10.01 2.58 1.08
CA GLY A 50 11.45 2.76 1.30
C GLY A 50 11.96 2.20 2.63
N GLU A 51 11.06 1.78 3.54
CA GLU A 51 11.37 1.32 4.88
C GLU A 51 10.92 -0.12 5.12
N GLU A 52 11.52 -0.76 6.14
CA GLU A 52 11.10 -2.10 6.53
C GLU A 52 9.73 -2.07 7.25
N PRO A 53 8.92 -3.13 7.07
CA PRO A 53 9.19 -4.36 6.30
C PRO A 53 8.89 -4.24 4.79
N TRP A 54 8.33 -3.11 4.32
CA TRP A 54 7.95 -2.92 2.92
C TRP A 54 9.11 -3.01 1.95
N LYS A 55 10.25 -2.45 2.29
CA LYS A 55 11.46 -2.47 1.45
C LYS A 55 11.83 -3.90 1.05
N SER A 56 11.89 -4.80 2.02
CA SER A 56 12.18 -6.23 1.78
C SER A 56 11.07 -6.94 1.00
N LEU A 57 9.81 -6.65 1.30
CA LEU A 57 8.66 -7.23 0.59
C LEU A 57 8.60 -6.79 -0.87
N ILE A 58 8.84 -5.51 -1.16
CA ILE A 58 8.91 -5.01 -2.54
C ILE A 58 10.13 -5.58 -3.27
N ALA A 59 11.28 -5.66 -2.62
CA ALA A 59 12.45 -6.32 -3.20
C ALA A 59 12.14 -7.77 -3.59
N LEU A 60 11.46 -8.52 -2.72
CA LEU A 60 11.05 -9.89 -3.00
C LEU A 60 10.11 -9.98 -4.22
N THR A 61 9.16 -9.05 -4.40
CA THR A 61 8.34 -9.04 -5.62
C THR A 61 9.17 -8.86 -6.88
N ARG A 62 10.23 -8.02 -6.81
CA ARG A 62 11.14 -7.79 -7.93
C ARG A 62 12.03 -8.99 -8.21
N GLU A 63 12.42 -9.75 -7.17
CA GLU A 63 13.16 -11.01 -7.37
C GLU A 63 12.31 -12.05 -8.10
N TYR A 64 11.03 -12.20 -7.71
CA TYR A 64 10.13 -13.08 -8.45
C TYR A 64 9.93 -12.66 -9.91
N GLU A 65 9.90 -11.37 -10.21
CA GLU A 65 9.76 -10.87 -11.59
C GLU A 65 11.00 -11.12 -12.47
N LYS A 66 12.14 -11.55 -11.90
CA LYS A 66 13.31 -12.00 -12.66
C LYS A 66 13.19 -13.46 -13.13
N GLU A 67 12.28 -14.24 -12.55
CA GLU A 67 12.04 -15.61 -12.96
C GLU A 67 11.28 -15.62 -14.30
N GLU A 68 11.73 -16.41 -15.27
CA GLU A 68 11.22 -16.43 -16.64
C GLU A 68 9.70 -16.63 -16.73
N ASP A 69 9.14 -17.42 -15.81
CA ASP A 69 7.72 -17.74 -15.79
C ASP A 69 6.85 -16.70 -15.08
N VAL A 70 7.42 -15.67 -14.46
CA VAL A 70 6.69 -14.66 -13.69
C VAL A 70 6.63 -13.33 -14.45
N LEU A 71 5.46 -12.98 -14.94
CA LEU A 71 5.25 -11.74 -15.71
C LEU A 71 5.03 -10.53 -14.82
N SER A 72 4.43 -10.70 -13.65
CA SER A 72 4.33 -9.66 -12.62
C SER A 72 3.99 -10.26 -11.27
N ALA A 73 4.50 -9.64 -10.20
CA ALA A 73 4.21 -9.99 -8.81
C ALA A 73 3.94 -8.71 -8.01
N ASN A 74 2.77 -8.57 -7.39
CA ASN A 74 2.34 -7.33 -6.75
C ASN A 74 1.73 -7.59 -5.38
N LEU A 75 1.88 -6.59 -4.49
CA LEU A 75 1.24 -6.52 -3.18
C LEU A 75 0.21 -5.38 -3.21
N PHE A 76 -0.98 -5.64 -2.72
CA PHE A 76 -2.05 -4.66 -2.54
C PHE A 76 -2.53 -4.71 -1.10
N LEU A 77 -2.78 -3.57 -0.51
CA LEU A 77 -3.05 -3.46 0.93
C LEU A 77 -4.50 -3.22 1.26
N GLY A 78 -5.32 -3.02 0.24
CA GLY A 78 -6.68 -2.54 0.42
C GLY A 78 -6.71 -1.08 0.87
N HIS A 79 -7.90 -0.51 0.95
CA HIS A 79 -8.13 0.83 1.48
C HIS A 79 -8.74 0.72 2.87
N CYS A 80 -8.00 1.13 3.90
CA CYS A 80 -8.47 1.03 5.29
C CYS A 80 -9.63 2.00 5.62
N TRP A 81 -9.85 3.02 4.79
CA TRP A 81 -10.92 4.00 4.93
C TRP A 81 -12.22 3.60 4.22
N ILE A 82 -12.23 2.50 3.51
CA ILE A 82 -13.41 2.01 2.79
C ILE A 82 -14.00 0.82 3.54
N ASP A 83 -15.23 0.97 4.02
CA ASP A 83 -16.01 -0.12 4.61
C ASP A 83 -16.66 -0.97 3.51
N ALA A 84 -15.85 -1.86 2.92
CA ALA A 84 -16.31 -2.79 1.90
C ALA A 84 -16.02 -4.23 2.32
N LYS A 85 -17.00 -5.12 2.14
CA LYS A 85 -16.94 -6.55 2.52
C LYS A 85 -15.69 -7.28 2.03
N ASN A 86 -15.11 -6.82 0.92
CA ASN A 86 -13.97 -7.47 0.29
C ASN A 86 -12.64 -6.72 0.50
N THR A 87 -12.63 -5.65 1.30
CA THR A 87 -11.40 -4.91 1.59
C THR A 87 -10.47 -5.76 2.42
N SER A 88 -9.29 -6.04 1.90
CA SER A 88 -8.21 -6.75 2.58
C SER A 88 -6.91 -6.56 1.82
N ALA A 89 -5.79 -6.83 2.49
CA ALA A 89 -4.54 -7.02 1.78
C ALA A 89 -4.63 -8.22 0.83
N SER A 90 -3.86 -8.18 -0.25
CA SER A 90 -3.78 -9.27 -1.21
C SER A 90 -2.47 -9.26 -1.98
N THR A 91 -2.11 -10.41 -2.50
CA THR A 91 -1.03 -10.56 -3.48
C THR A 91 -1.63 -10.94 -4.83
N VAL A 92 -1.11 -10.35 -5.89
CA VAL A 92 -1.60 -10.60 -7.25
C VAL A 92 -0.40 -10.93 -8.13
N VAL A 93 -0.38 -12.13 -8.66
CA VAL A 93 0.70 -12.63 -9.50
C VAL A 93 0.16 -13.06 -10.86
N CYS A 94 0.84 -12.62 -11.90
CA CYS A 94 0.63 -13.06 -13.28
C CYS A 94 1.83 -13.88 -13.72
N ALA A 95 1.59 -15.09 -14.21
CA ALA A 95 2.64 -16.01 -14.64
C ALA A 95 2.22 -16.79 -15.89
N THR A 96 3.16 -17.50 -16.51
CA THR A 96 2.92 -18.32 -17.71
C THR A 96 2.10 -19.56 -17.39
N THR A 97 2.13 -20.06 -16.15
CA THR A 97 1.34 -21.20 -15.68
C THR A 97 0.53 -20.85 -14.43
N LYS A 98 -0.59 -21.56 -14.24
CA LYS A 98 -1.45 -21.39 -13.07
C LYS A 98 -0.73 -21.77 -11.78
N GLU A 99 0.00 -22.85 -11.80
CA GLU A 99 0.75 -23.40 -10.67
C GLU A 99 1.80 -22.41 -10.18
N LYS A 100 2.50 -21.77 -11.13
CA LYS A 100 3.51 -20.75 -10.83
C LYS A 100 2.87 -19.51 -10.22
N ALA A 101 1.79 -18.99 -10.81
CA ALA A 101 1.07 -17.84 -10.29
C ALA A 101 0.57 -18.08 -8.87
N GLU A 102 -0.02 -19.25 -8.62
CA GLU A 102 -0.53 -19.64 -7.30
C GLU A 102 0.59 -19.79 -6.26
N LYS A 103 1.68 -20.48 -6.61
CA LYS A 103 2.81 -20.68 -5.70
C LYS A 103 3.42 -19.36 -5.24
N VAL A 104 3.72 -18.47 -6.19
CA VAL A 104 4.35 -17.18 -5.87
C VAL A 104 3.40 -16.28 -5.10
N ALA A 105 2.12 -16.24 -5.47
CA ALA A 105 1.13 -15.45 -4.75
C ALA A 105 0.97 -15.90 -3.29
N LYS A 106 0.92 -17.21 -3.05
CA LYS A 106 0.84 -17.78 -1.70
C LYS A 106 2.10 -17.52 -0.88
N ASP A 107 3.28 -17.63 -1.48
CA ASP A 107 4.53 -17.32 -0.76
C ASP A 107 4.59 -15.85 -0.36
N LEU A 108 4.30 -14.93 -1.28
CA LEU A 108 4.22 -13.50 -0.99
C LEU A 108 3.18 -13.20 0.10
N ALA A 109 2.01 -13.84 0.05
CA ALA A 109 0.97 -13.69 1.06
C ALA A 109 1.42 -14.15 2.45
N ASN A 110 2.15 -15.26 2.53
CA ASN A 110 2.72 -15.75 3.78
C ASN A 110 3.77 -14.78 4.34
N LYS A 111 4.66 -14.24 3.49
CA LYS A 111 5.64 -13.22 3.89
C LYS A 111 4.96 -11.96 4.41
N LEU A 112 3.94 -11.49 3.69
CA LEU A 112 3.15 -10.33 4.11
C LEU A 112 2.43 -10.58 5.45
N TRP A 113 1.86 -11.78 5.65
CA TRP A 113 1.20 -12.14 6.90
C TRP A 113 2.14 -12.21 8.09
N VAL A 114 3.35 -12.74 7.91
CA VAL A 114 4.34 -12.83 8.99
C VAL A 114 4.69 -11.43 9.52
N THR A 115 4.80 -10.44 8.65
CA THR A 115 5.16 -9.07 9.02
C THR A 115 3.99 -8.22 9.55
N ARG A 116 2.78 -8.75 9.70
CA ARG A 116 1.55 -7.98 10.01
C ARG A 116 1.60 -7.13 11.29
N PHE A 117 2.51 -7.41 12.21
CA PHE A 117 2.70 -6.64 13.45
C PHE A 117 3.93 -5.72 13.44
N ASP A 118 4.69 -5.70 12.35
CA ASP A 118 5.94 -4.93 12.25
C ASP A 118 5.70 -3.50 11.74
N TYR A 119 4.47 -3.19 11.33
CA TYR A 119 4.09 -1.88 10.79
C TYR A 119 3.80 -0.90 11.91
N LYS A 120 4.56 0.19 11.94
CA LYS A 120 4.43 1.24 12.96
C LYS A 120 4.28 2.60 12.29
N PHE A 121 3.59 3.50 12.96
CA PHE A 121 3.60 4.90 12.56
C PHE A 121 5.03 5.45 12.62
N LYS A 122 5.38 6.24 11.62
CA LYS A 122 6.68 6.91 11.52
C LYS A 122 6.66 8.33 12.05
N ILE A 123 5.47 8.86 12.22
CA ILE A 123 5.20 10.15 12.84
C ILE A 123 4.39 9.94 14.11
N GLU A 124 4.41 10.92 14.98
CA GLU A 124 3.54 10.93 16.14
C GLU A 124 2.09 11.09 15.68
N ALA A 125 1.22 10.22 16.16
CA ALA A 125 -0.21 10.22 15.84
C ALA A 125 -1.01 10.05 17.13
N GLU A 126 -1.84 11.03 17.41
CA GLU A 126 -2.66 11.15 18.62
C GLU A 126 -4.08 11.58 18.24
N LEU A 127 -4.94 11.70 19.23
CA LEU A 127 -6.27 12.28 19.01
C LEU A 127 -6.16 13.76 18.60
N PRO A 128 -7.12 14.28 17.83
CA PRO A 128 -7.06 15.66 17.33
C PRO A 128 -6.85 16.70 18.44
N GLU A 129 -7.53 16.54 19.59
CA GLU A 129 -7.39 17.44 20.74
C GLU A 129 -5.96 17.45 21.29
N GLU A 130 -5.33 16.28 21.40
CA GLU A 130 -3.97 16.12 21.92
C GLU A 130 -2.95 16.72 20.96
N CYS A 131 -3.11 16.49 19.65
CA CYS A 131 -2.26 17.09 18.62
C CYS A 131 -2.32 18.63 18.67
N ILE A 132 -3.52 19.21 18.83
CA ILE A 132 -3.72 20.65 18.89
C ILE A 132 -3.12 21.22 20.18
N ASP A 133 -3.33 20.58 21.34
CA ASP A 133 -2.76 21.03 22.62
C ASP A 133 -1.24 21.02 22.59
N ARG A 134 -0.63 19.99 22.00
CA ARG A 134 0.82 19.93 21.80
C ARG A 134 1.32 21.01 20.86
N ALA A 135 0.58 21.29 19.78
CA ALA A 135 0.93 22.36 18.85
C ALA A 135 0.89 23.74 19.52
N ILE A 136 -0.14 24.00 20.35
CA ILE A 136 -0.26 25.26 21.12
C ILE A 136 0.87 25.39 22.15
N ALA A 137 1.24 24.30 22.82
CA ALA A 137 2.33 24.28 23.80
C ALA A 137 3.72 24.27 23.19
N GLY A 138 3.84 23.98 21.89
CA GLY A 138 5.09 23.90 21.14
C GLY A 138 5.80 25.23 21.05
N LYS A 139 7.12 25.18 20.89
CA LYS A 139 7.99 26.37 20.73
C LYS A 139 8.39 26.59 19.28
N GLU A 140 8.00 25.70 18.40
CA GLU A 140 8.31 25.74 16.98
C GLU A 140 7.52 26.83 16.28
N ASN A 141 8.17 27.54 15.35
CA ASN A 141 7.51 28.61 14.60
C ASN A 141 6.42 28.12 13.63
N ARG A 142 6.49 26.84 13.25
CA ARG A 142 5.52 26.21 12.34
C ARG A 142 5.34 24.76 12.73
N ILE A 143 4.09 24.36 12.91
CA ILE A 143 3.68 22.99 13.20
C ILE A 143 2.65 22.59 12.17
N PHE A 144 2.80 21.39 11.61
CA PHE A 144 1.85 20.79 10.69
C PHE A 144 1.08 19.69 11.41
N ILE A 145 -0.23 19.78 11.40
CA ILE A 145 -1.14 18.73 11.83
C ILE A 145 -1.86 18.23 10.59
N THR A 146 -1.88 16.91 10.37
CA THR A 146 -2.53 16.28 9.22
C THR A 146 -3.65 15.38 9.69
N ASP A 147 -4.79 15.44 8.99
CA ASP A 147 -5.87 14.49 9.17
C ASP A 147 -5.60 13.24 8.30
N SER A 148 -5.41 12.09 8.95
CA SER A 148 -5.19 10.82 8.25
C SER A 148 -6.49 10.16 7.78
N GLY A 149 -7.64 10.56 8.34
CA GLY A 149 -8.94 9.94 8.10
C GLY A 149 -9.69 10.53 6.92
N ASP A 150 -9.62 11.86 6.75
CA ASP A 150 -10.40 12.58 5.74
C ASP A 150 -9.60 12.81 4.44
N ASN A 151 -9.09 11.73 3.88
CA ASN A 151 -8.25 11.76 2.68
C ASN A 151 -9.07 11.38 1.43
N THR A 152 -9.35 12.34 0.56
CA THR A 152 -10.12 12.14 -0.66
C THR A 152 -9.50 11.14 -1.63
N THR A 153 -8.16 11.07 -1.69
CA THR A 153 -7.47 10.09 -2.55
C THR A 153 -7.55 8.67 -2.01
N ALA A 154 -7.94 8.51 -0.73
CA ALA A 154 -8.18 7.23 -0.09
C ALA A 154 -9.67 6.89 0.04
N GLY A 155 -10.56 7.69 -0.54
CA GLY A 155 -11.99 7.43 -0.61
C GLY A 155 -12.84 8.14 0.46
N ALA A 156 -12.24 9.02 1.28
CA ALA A 156 -13.00 9.88 2.20
C ALA A 156 -13.60 11.10 1.46
N GLU A 157 -14.52 11.80 2.10
CA GLU A 157 -15.22 12.95 1.51
C GLU A 157 -14.34 14.20 1.41
N GLY A 158 -13.46 14.44 2.39
CA GLY A 158 -12.51 15.56 2.40
C GLY A 158 -13.15 16.88 2.85
N ASP A 159 -14.25 16.83 3.58
CA ASP A 159 -15.01 18.00 4.02
C ASP A 159 -15.31 18.00 5.53
N ARG A 160 -14.59 17.15 6.29
CA ARG A 160 -14.77 17.04 7.74
C ARG A 160 -14.21 18.27 8.45
N THR A 161 -15.00 18.83 9.38
CA THR A 161 -14.69 20.09 10.07
C THR A 161 -14.33 19.92 11.55
N GLU A 162 -14.26 18.72 12.06
CA GLU A 162 -14.04 18.43 13.48
C GLU A 162 -12.73 19.04 14.01
N ILE A 163 -11.64 18.95 13.24
CA ILE A 163 -10.36 19.55 13.63
C ILE A 163 -10.48 21.08 13.69
N LEU A 164 -11.16 21.69 12.72
CA LEU A 164 -11.41 23.14 12.72
C LEU A 164 -12.24 23.56 13.92
N GLU A 165 -13.28 22.80 14.29
CA GLU A 165 -14.09 23.07 15.48
C GLU A 165 -13.26 23.07 16.77
N ILE A 166 -12.34 22.07 16.90
CA ILE A 166 -11.46 21.99 18.07
C ILE A 166 -10.54 23.21 18.13
N PHE A 167 -9.96 23.63 17.02
CA PHE A 167 -9.16 24.84 16.95
C PHE A 167 -9.95 26.08 17.40
N LEU A 168 -11.18 26.26 16.91
CA LEU A 168 -12.02 27.41 17.24
C LEU A 168 -12.45 27.42 18.71
N LYS A 169 -12.59 26.25 19.34
CA LYS A 169 -12.92 26.12 20.76
C LYS A 169 -11.74 26.41 21.70
N LYS A 170 -10.50 26.25 21.19
CA LYS A 170 -9.28 26.44 21.98
C LYS A 170 -8.62 27.83 21.80
N ASN A 171 -9.14 28.64 20.92
CA ASN A 171 -8.84 30.05 20.76
C ASN A 171 -9.85 30.86 21.54
#